data_395835cb152aaa2383179adcc7a918e3
#
_entry.id   395835cb152aaa2383179adcc7a918e3
#
_cell.length_a   1.000
_cell.length_b   1.000
_cell.length_c   1.000
_cell.angle_alpha   90.00
_cell.angle_beta   90.00
_cell.angle_gamma   90.00
#
_symmetry.space_group_name_H-M   'P 1'
#
loop_
_entity.id
_entity.type
_entity.pdbx_description
1 polymer ?
#
loop_
_entity_poly.entity_id
_entity_poly.type
_entity_poly.pdbx_seq_one_letter_code
_entity_poly.pdbx_strand_id
1 'polypeptide(L)'
;NEKQNRELISNITHDLKTPITAIKGYVEGIIDGVADTPERRDKYLRTIYTKANDMDRLINELTYYSSIDNNRIPYNFHRINVAEFFADCVEDVGLDLESKNIQLNYSNLVEPDTRIIADPEQLKKVINNIIGNSIKYMDKEKGVIDIRLLDEVDSIRVEIEDNGKGIAAKDLGNIFERFYRTDASRNSMKGGSGIGLSIVKK
;
A
#
# COMPACT_ATOMS: atom_id res chain seq x y z
N ASN A 1 -2.40 23.12 11.65
CA ASN A 1 -2.35 21.83 12.41
C ASN A 1 -3.74 21.35 12.88
N GLU A 2 -4.60 22.18 13.51
CA GLU A 2 -5.91 21.71 13.99
C GLU A 2 -6.89 21.32 12.87
N LYS A 3 -6.91 22.04 11.75
CA LYS A 3 -7.78 21.74 10.60
C LYS A 3 -7.40 20.39 9.96
N GLN A 4 -6.12 20.16 9.79
CA GLN A 4 -5.59 18.88 9.26
C GLN A 4 -5.90 17.70 10.18
N ASN A 5 -5.82 17.90 11.52
CA ASN A 5 -6.18 16.86 12.49
C ASN A 5 -7.69 16.55 12.49
N ARG A 6 -8.55 17.54 12.30
CA ARG A 6 -10.01 17.31 12.20
C ARG A 6 -10.39 16.57 10.93
N GLU A 7 -9.79 16.94 9.80
CA GLU A 7 -9.97 16.23 8.52
C GLU A 7 -9.46 14.78 8.61
N LEU A 8 -8.34 14.57 9.29
CA LEU A 8 -7.80 13.24 9.57
C LEU A 8 -8.79 12.37 10.33
N ILE A 9 -9.27 12.85 11.49
CA ILE A 9 -10.21 12.11 12.34
C ILE A 9 -11.50 11.81 11.55
N SER A 10 -12.00 12.77 10.77
CA SER A 10 -13.19 12.60 9.95
C SER A 10 -13.02 11.52 8.89
N ASN A 11 -11.91 11.54 8.15
CA ASN A 11 -11.63 10.57 7.09
C ASN A 11 -11.41 9.15 7.65
N ILE A 12 -10.66 9.03 8.74
CA ILE A 12 -10.44 7.74 9.42
C ILE A 12 -11.76 7.19 9.94
N THR A 13 -12.57 8.03 10.57
CA THR A 13 -13.88 7.62 11.09
C THR A 13 -14.76 7.07 9.97
N HIS A 14 -14.75 7.74 8.82
CA HIS A 14 -15.48 7.27 7.64
C HIS A 14 -14.93 5.94 7.11
N ASP A 15 -13.61 5.82 6.97
CA ASP A 15 -12.98 4.63 6.40
C ASP A 15 -13.04 3.41 7.33
N LEU A 16 -13.12 3.61 8.65
CA LEU A 16 -13.41 2.55 9.62
C LEU A 16 -14.90 2.21 9.68
N LYS A 17 -15.80 3.19 9.51
CA LYS A 17 -17.25 2.94 9.57
C LYS A 17 -17.72 2.01 8.45
N THR A 18 -17.14 2.12 7.27
CA THR A 18 -17.52 1.31 6.10
C THR A 18 -17.38 -0.20 6.35
N PRO A 19 -16.19 -0.73 6.73
CA PRO A 19 -16.05 -2.16 7.03
C PRO A 19 -16.86 -2.59 8.26
N ILE A 20 -17.00 -1.75 9.29
CA ILE A 20 -17.84 -2.04 10.45
C ILE A 20 -19.29 -2.25 10.05
N THR A 21 -19.84 -1.35 9.22
CA THR A 21 -21.22 -1.47 8.72
C THR A 21 -21.41 -2.75 7.90
N ALA A 22 -20.44 -3.10 7.07
CA ALA A 22 -20.48 -4.34 6.30
C ALA A 22 -20.45 -5.57 7.21
N ILE A 23 -19.53 -5.63 8.18
CA ILE A 23 -19.46 -6.72 9.17
C ILE A 23 -20.80 -6.88 9.87
N LYS A 24 -21.36 -5.77 10.38
CA LYS A 24 -22.64 -5.78 11.07
C LYS A 24 -23.76 -6.33 10.20
N GLY A 25 -23.87 -5.90 8.94
CA GLY A 25 -24.88 -6.39 8.01
C GLY A 25 -24.75 -7.88 7.71
N TYR A 26 -23.52 -8.40 7.55
CA TYR A 26 -23.31 -9.84 7.36
C TYR A 26 -23.61 -10.67 8.62
N VAL A 27 -23.29 -10.14 9.80
CA VAL A 27 -23.63 -10.78 11.08
C VAL A 27 -25.16 -10.82 11.26
N GLU A 28 -25.86 -9.71 11.03
CA GLU A 28 -27.31 -9.63 11.07
C GLU A 28 -27.94 -10.62 10.07
N GLY A 29 -27.41 -10.71 8.84
CA GLY A 29 -27.87 -11.68 7.85
C GLY A 29 -27.67 -13.15 8.26
N ILE A 30 -26.70 -13.46 9.11
CA ILE A 30 -26.54 -14.80 9.70
C ILE A 30 -27.58 -15.01 10.83
N ILE A 31 -27.75 -14.02 11.71
CA ILE A 31 -28.67 -14.09 12.85
C ILE A 31 -30.12 -14.22 12.37
N ASP A 32 -30.51 -13.43 11.37
CA ASP A 32 -31.86 -13.38 10.83
C ASP A 32 -32.18 -14.55 9.87
N GLY A 33 -31.20 -15.46 9.67
CA GLY A 33 -31.41 -16.65 8.82
C GLY A 33 -31.40 -16.37 7.32
N VAL A 34 -30.95 -15.17 6.88
CA VAL A 34 -30.79 -14.85 5.45
C VAL A 34 -29.68 -15.71 4.83
N ALA A 35 -28.66 -16.04 5.60
CA ALA A 35 -27.65 -17.02 5.23
C ALA A 35 -28.15 -18.44 5.59
N ASP A 36 -29.13 -18.90 4.82
CA ASP A 36 -29.92 -20.09 5.06
C ASP A 36 -29.20 -21.40 4.69
N THR A 37 -28.12 -21.34 3.91
CA THR A 37 -27.35 -22.54 3.54
C THR A 37 -25.93 -22.47 4.15
N PRO A 38 -25.26 -23.64 4.34
CA PRO A 38 -23.89 -23.71 4.80
C PRO A 38 -22.93 -22.88 3.92
N GLU A 39 -23.10 -22.91 2.62
CA GLU A 39 -22.26 -22.22 1.64
C GLU A 39 -22.41 -20.68 1.77
N ARG A 40 -23.66 -20.20 1.92
CA ARG A 40 -23.93 -18.77 2.16
C ARG A 40 -23.37 -18.32 3.48
N ARG A 41 -23.49 -19.13 4.53
CA ARG A 41 -22.94 -18.83 5.85
C ARG A 41 -21.43 -18.76 5.82
N ASP A 42 -20.76 -19.72 5.16
CA ASP A 42 -19.30 -19.68 4.97
C ASP A 42 -18.85 -18.43 4.21
N LYS A 43 -19.56 -18.08 3.13
CA LYS A 43 -19.29 -16.85 2.38
C LYS A 43 -19.41 -15.60 3.26
N TYR A 44 -20.44 -15.49 4.09
CA TYR A 44 -20.64 -14.36 4.99
C TYR A 44 -19.51 -14.28 6.03
N LEU A 45 -19.14 -15.41 6.64
CA LEU A 45 -18.04 -15.48 7.60
C LEU A 45 -16.70 -15.08 6.98
N ARG A 46 -16.39 -15.54 5.77
CA ARG A 46 -15.18 -15.14 5.04
C ARG A 46 -15.16 -13.65 4.73
N THR A 47 -16.33 -13.10 4.38
CA THR A 47 -16.43 -11.65 4.11
C THR A 47 -16.21 -10.85 5.40
N ILE A 48 -16.80 -11.28 6.52
CA ILE A 48 -16.58 -10.67 7.83
C ILE A 48 -15.08 -10.68 8.18
N TYR A 49 -14.43 -11.85 8.02
CA TYR A 49 -12.99 -11.99 8.30
C TYR A 49 -12.14 -11.05 7.42
N THR A 50 -12.46 -10.98 6.12
CA THR A 50 -11.76 -10.07 5.21
C THR A 50 -11.92 -8.61 5.63
N LYS A 51 -13.14 -8.21 6.03
CA LYS A 51 -13.40 -6.83 6.49
C LYS A 51 -12.71 -6.50 7.81
N ALA A 52 -12.60 -7.46 8.71
CA ALA A 52 -11.84 -7.32 9.94
C ALA A 52 -10.34 -7.11 9.65
N ASN A 53 -9.76 -7.89 8.74
CA ASN A 53 -8.37 -7.71 8.32
C ASN A 53 -8.14 -6.35 7.62
N ASP A 54 -9.10 -5.87 6.82
CA ASP A 54 -9.05 -4.53 6.23
C ASP A 54 -8.96 -3.45 7.33
N MET A 55 -9.71 -3.61 8.43
CA MET A 55 -9.66 -2.68 9.58
C MET A 55 -8.32 -2.74 10.30
N ASP A 56 -7.80 -3.93 10.59
CA ASP A 56 -6.48 -4.08 11.22
C ASP A 56 -5.38 -3.40 10.40
N ARG A 57 -5.43 -3.54 9.08
CA ARG A 57 -4.50 -2.86 8.20
C ARG A 57 -4.61 -1.33 8.32
N LEU A 58 -5.83 -0.77 8.31
CA LEU A 58 -6.05 0.67 8.46
C LEU A 58 -5.55 1.20 9.81
N ILE A 59 -5.77 0.46 10.90
CA ILE A 59 -5.31 0.81 12.24
C ILE A 59 -3.78 0.81 12.28
N ASN A 60 -3.13 -0.21 11.70
CA ASN A 60 -1.68 -0.32 11.65
C ASN A 60 -1.05 0.80 10.82
N GLU A 61 -1.63 1.14 9.65
CA GLU A 61 -1.20 2.28 8.83
C GLU A 61 -1.30 3.60 9.62
N LEU A 62 -2.38 3.80 10.35
CA LEU A 62 -2.59 4.98 11.17
C LEU A 62 -1.60 5.09 12.33
N THR A 63 -1.40 3.97 13.04
CA THR A 63 -0.45 3.90 14.17
C THR A 63 0.96 4.18 13.71
N TYR A 64 1.37 3.56 12.60
CA TYR A 64 2.66 3.79 11.98
C TYR A 64 2.82 5.26 11.55
N TYR A 65 1.79 5.81 10.90
CA TYR A 65 1.77 7.20 10.50
C TYR A 65 1.93 8.16 11.70
N SER A 66 1.18 7.93 12.78
CA SER A 66 1.30 8.72 14.03
C SER A 66 2.71 8.65 14.61
N SER A 67 3.38 7.51 14.48
CA SER A 67 4.77 7.32 14.94
C SER A 67 5.77 8.12 14.11
N ILE A 68 5.58 8.18 12.80
CA ILE A 68 6.39 9.01 11.90
C ILE A 68 6.22 10.50 12.23
N ASP A 69 4.97 10.96 12.38
CA ASP A 69 4.67 12.38 12.56
C ASP A 69 5.23 12.93 13.87
N ASN A 70 5.33 12.08 14.87
CA ASN A 70 5.90 12.42 16.17
C ASN A 70 7.41 12.16 16.29
N ASN A 71 8.12 11.86 15.20
CA ASN A 71 9.54 11.46 15.20
C ASN A 71 9.84 10.32 16.20
N ARG A 72 8.90 9.39 16.38
CA ARG A 72 9.00 8.29 17.34
C ARG A 72 9.49 6.98 16.73
N ILE A 73 9.78 6.96 15.43
CA ILE A 73 10.37 5.77 14.81
C ILE A 73 11.84 5.73 15.18
N PRO A 74 12.28 4.72 15.92
CA PRO A 74 13.70 4.50 16.15
C PRO A 74 14.30 3.94 14.85
N TYR A 75 14.76 4.83 13.96
CA TYR A 75 15.44 4.40 12.75
C TYR A 75 16.69 3.60 13.08
N ASN A 76 16.86 2.47 12.41
CA ASN A 76 18.01 1.59 12.56
C ASN A 76 18.82 1.56 11.26
N PHE A 77 19.69 2.55 11.09
CA PHE A 77 20.48 2.70 9.89
C PHE A 77 21.62 1.69 9.82
N HIS A 78 21.68 0.95 8.73
CA HIS A 78 22.74 0.00 8.42
C HIS A 78 23.37 0.29 7.07
N ARG A 79 24.60 -0.20 6.89
CA ARG A 79 25.25 -0.23 5.60
C ARG A 79 24.79 -1.48 4.86
N ILE A 80 23.92 -1.32 3.87
CA ILE A 80 23.31 -2.41 3.10
C ILE A 80 23.87 -2.47 1.69
N ASN A 81 24.01 -3.69 1.14
CA ASN A 81 24.31 -3.89 -0.27
C ASN A 81 23.03 -3.65 -1.09
N VAL A 82 23.10 -2.75 -2.07
CA VAL A 82 21.95 -2.34 -2.87
C VAL A 82 21.42 -3.49 -3.73
N ALA A 83 22.32 -4.21 -4.40
CA ALA A 83 21.94 -5.30 -5.30
C ALA A 83 21.25 -6.45 -4.55
N GLU A 84 21.81 -6.87 -3.42
CA GLU A 84 21.25 -7.93 -2.57
C GLU A 84 19.87 -7.51 -2.01
N PHE A 85 19.78 -6.32 -1.42
CA PHE A 85 18.54 -5.84 -0.81
C PHE A 85 17.38 -5.77 -1.81
N PHE A 86 17.63 -5.23 -3.01
CA PHE A 86 16.57 -5.13 -4.01
C PHE A 86 16.25 -6.47 -4.66
N ALA A 87 17.20 -7.39 -4.79
CA ALA A 87 16.93 -8.75 -5.24
C ALA A 87 15.97 -9.47 -4.28
N ASP A 88 16.21 -9.37 -2.97
CA ASP A 88 15.30 -9.91 -1.94
C ASP A 88 13.91 -9.28 -2.01
N CYS A 89 13.82 -7.95 -2.19
CA CYS A 89 12.54 -7.26 -2.33
C CYS A 89 11.76 -7.73 -3.57
N VAL A 90 12.44 -7.94 -4.69
CA VAL A 90 11.85 -8.40 -5.95
C VAL A 90 11.36 -9.84 -5.82
N GLU A 91 12.12 -10.72 -5.16
CA GLU A 91 11.72 -12.10 -4.88
C GLU A 91 10.46 -12.17 -4.02
N ASP A 92 10.42 -11.38 -2.94
CA ASP A 92 9.28 -11.32 -2.01
C ASP A 92 7.95 -10.93 -2.70
N VAL A 93 8.00 -9.98 -3.64
CA VAL A 93 6.79 -9.51 -4.34
C VAL A 93 6.46 -10.32 -5.58
N GLY A 94 7.44 -11.02 -6.15
CA GLY A 94 7.30 -11.71 -7.44
C GLY A 94 6.18 -12.75 -7.45
N LEU A 95 6.09 -13.58 -6.41
CA LEU A 95 5.07 -14.61 -6.29
C LEU A 95 3.64 -14.02 -6.20
N ASP A 96 3.47 -12.91 -5.49
CA ASP A 96 2.17 -12.24 -5.38
C ASP A 96 1.75 -11.59 -6.71
N LEU A 97 2.69 -10.99 -7.43
CA LEU A 97 2.46 -10.39 -8.73
C LEU A 97 2.08 -11.43 -9.79
N GLU A 98 2.79 -12.57 -9.83
CA GLU A 98 2.49 -13.67 -10.73
C GLU A 98 1.07 -14.20 -10.53
N SER A 99 0.65 -14.38 -9.26
CA SER A 99 -0.71 -14.80 -8.92
C SER A 99 -1.81 -13.85 -9.42
N LYS A 100 -1.46 -12.59 -9.66
CA LYS A 100 -2.35 -11.52 -10.15
C LYS A 100 -2.21 -11.23 -11.65
N ASN A 101 -1.49 -12.08 -12.40
CA ASN A 101 -1.19 -11.90 -13.82
C ASN A 101 -0.46 -10.57 -14.11
N ILE A 102 0.45 -10.18 -13.21
CA ILE A 102 1.30 -9.01 -13.36
C ILE A 102 2.73 -9.46 -13.58
N GLN A 103 3.31 -9.11 -14.73
CA GLN A 103 4.70 -9.38 -15.05
C GLN A 103 5.59 -8.39 -14.31
N LEU A 104 6.59 -8.91 -13.60
CA LEU A 104 7.63 -8.12 -12.95
C LEU A 104 8.93 -8.22 -13.74
N ASN A 105 9.45 -7.08 -14.18
CA ASN A 105 10.77 -6.97 -14.79
C ASN A 105 11.70 -6.25 -13.80
N TYR A 106 12.90 -6.78 -13.64
CA TYR A 106 13.92 -6.22 -12.77
C TYR A 106 15.23 -6.02 -13.51
N SER A 107 15.76 -4.82 -13.46
CA SER A 107 17.04 -4.46 -14.07
C SER A 107 17.92 -3.78 -13.03
N ASN A 108 19.07 -4.37 -12.74
CA ASN A 108 20.06 -3.79 -11.85
C ASN A 108 21.27 -3.32 -12.68
N LEU A 109 21.47 -2.01 -12.74
CA LEU A 109 22.58 -1.35 -13.42
C LEU A 109 23.56 -0.72 -12.41
N VAL A 110 23.51 -1.18 -11.17
CA VAL A 110 24.39 -0.73 -10.08
C VAL A 110 25.53 -1.74 -9.91
N GLU A 111 26.72 -1.23 -9.60
CA GLU A 111 27.88 -2.10 -9.33
C GLU A 111 27.59 -3.06 -8.15
N PRO A 112 28.02 -4.35 -8.23
CA PRO A 112 27.66 -5.37 -7.24
C PRO A 112 28.02 -5.03 -5.79
N ASP A 113 29.09 -4.28 -5.57
CA ASP A 113 29.57 -3.92 -4.23
C ASP A 113 29.03 -2.57 -3.71
N THR A 114 28.13 -1.93 -4.44
CA THR A 114 27.55 -0.65 -4.06
C THR A 114 26.76 -0.77 -2.78
N ARG A 115 27.04 0.11 -1.83
CA ARG A 115 26.40 0.14 -0.51
C ARG A 115 25.84 1.51 -0.19
N ILE A 116 24.69 1.52 0.46
CA ILE A 116 24.03 2.72 0.98
C ILE A 116 23.84 2.60 2.49
N ILE A 117 23.65 3.72 3.15
CA ILE A 117 23.22 3.78 4.55
C ILE A 117 21.72 3.96 4.56
N ALA A 118 20.99 2.96 4.99
CA ALA A 118 19.54 2.98 5.06
C ALA A 118 19.02 2.13 6.22
N ASP A 119 17.78 2.36 6.62
CA ASP A 119 17.03 1.43 7.46
C ASP A 119 16.29 0.45 6.53
N PRO A 120 16.70 -0.83 6.49
CA PRO A 120 16.15 -1.79 5.54
C PRO A 120 14.65 -2.05 5.73
N GLU A 121 14.16 -2.01 6.98
CA GLU A 121 12.74 -2.20 7.26
C GLU A 121 11.90 -1.03 6.74
N GLN A 122 12.37 0.20 6.95
CA GLN A 122 11.67 1.38 6.48
C GLN A 122 11.72 1.49 4.95
N LEU A 123 12.87 1.19 4.35
CA LEU A 123 13.03 1.17 2.90
C LEU A 123 12.10 0.11 2.26
N LYS A 124 12.00 -1.08 2.85
CA LYS A 124 11.07 -2.12 2.40
C LYS A 124 9.60 -1.66 2.47
N LYS A 125 9.21 -0.91 3.50
CA LYS A 125 7.86 -0.32 3.59
C LYS A 125 7.60 0.68 2.48
N VAL A 126 8.58 1.51 2.11
CA VAL A 126 8.47 2.44 0.98
C VAL A 126 8.19 1.68 -0.32
N ILE A 127 9.00 0.66 -0.62
CA ILE A 127 8.85 -0.16 -1.83
C ILE A 127 7.49 -0.84 -1.86
N ASN A 128 7.07 -1.46 -0.75
CA ASN A 128 5.79 -2.15 -0.65
C ASN A 128 4.59 -1.19 -0.82
N ASN A 129 4.67 0.04 -0.32
CA ASN A 129 3.64 1.05 -0.53
C ASN A 129 3.51 1.45 -2.01
N ILE A 130 4.62 1.60 -2.71
CA ILE A 130 4.62 1.94 -4.15
C ILE A 130 4.08 0.77 -4.97
N ILE A 131 4.63 -0.44 -4.80
CA ILE A 131 4.19 -1.64 -5.53
C ILE A 131 2.74 -1.98 -5.20
N GLY A 132 2.32 -1.85 -3.94
CA GLY A 132 0.94 -2.03 -3.53
C GLY A 132 -0.03 -1.08 -4.25
N ASN A 133 0.37 0.16 -4.50
CA ASN A 133 -0.39 1.09 -5.31
C ASN A 133 -0.43 0.68 -6.78
N SER A 134 0.70 0.27 -7.36
CA SER A 134 0.74 -0.23 -8.74
C SER A 134 -0.20 -1.42 -8.93
N ILE A 135 -0.20 -2.39 -8.04
CA ILE A 135 -1.12 -3.54 -8.07
C ILE A 135 -2.58 -3.08 -7.97
N LYS A 136 -2.86 -2.21 -7.00
CA LYS A 136 -4.22 -1.74 -6.71
C LYS A 136 -4.85 -0.98 -7.88
N TYR A 137 -4.05 -0.21 -8.59
CA TYR A 137 -4.51 0.62 -9.70
C TYR A 137 -4.21 0.02 -11.08
N MET A 138 -3.75 -1.24 -11.10
CA MET A 138 -3.61 -2.00 -12.33
C MET A 138 -5.01 -2.25 -12.94
N ASP A 139 -5.19 -1.84 -14.19
CA ASP A 139 -6.43 -1.96 -14.94
C ASP A 139 -6.25 -2.70 -16.28
N LYS A 140 -5.05 -3.25 -16.51
CA LYS A 140 -4.72 -4.01 -17.71
C LYS A 140 -4.92 -5.49 -17.49
N GLU A 141 -5.33 -6.21 -18.54
CA GLU A 141 -5.43 -7.66 -18.56
C GLU A 141 -4.08 -8.32 -18.32
N LYS A 142 -3.01 -7.71 -18.88
CA LYS A 142 -1.62 -8.04 -18.59
C LYS A 142 -0.96 -6.86 -17.91
N GLY A 143 -0.85 -6.91 -16.60
CA GLY A 143 -0.12 -5.91 -15.83
C GLY A 143 1.39 -6.06 -16.02
N VAL A 144 2.11 -4.94 -16.04
CA VAL A 144 3.58 -4.92 -16.07
C VAL A 144 4.06 -3.92 -15.01
N ILE A 145 5.03 -4.35 -14.23
CA ILE A 145 5.79 -3.49 -13.31
C ILE A 145 7.26 -3.66 -13.65
N ASP A 146 7.92 -2.55 -13.94
CA ASP A 146 9.36 -2.48 -14.19
C ASP A 146 10.06 -1.82 -13.00
N ILE A 147 11.07 -2.49 -12.44
CA ILE A 147 11.93 -1.96 -11.39
C ILE A 147 13.33 -1.82 -11.97
N ARG A 148 13.89 -0.62 -11.93
CA ARG A 148 15.24 -0.33 -12.42
C ARG A 148 16.07 0.33 -11.31
N LEU A 149 17.27 -0.19 -11.11
CA LEU A 149 18.28 0.43 -10.24
C LEU A 149 19.35 1.08 -11.12
N LEU A 150 19.59 2.34 -10.89
CA LEU A 150 20.53 3.16 -11.64
C LEU A 150 21.55 3.77 -10.68
N ASP A 151 22.82 3.71 -11.07
CA ASP A 151 23.87 4.39 -10.34
C ASP A 151 23.96 5.85 -10.80
N GLU A 152 23.98 6.76 -9.85
CA GLU A 152 24.23 8.17 -10.05
C GLU A 152 25.47 8.58 -9.27
N VAL A 153 26.05 9.75 -9.58
CA VAL A 153 27.35 10.16 -9.05
C VAL A 153 27.46 10.04 -7.53
N ASP A 154 26.40 10.43 -6.79
CA ASP A 154 26.39 10.45 -5.32
C ASP A 154 25.15 9.75 -4.74
N SER A 155 24.38 9.03 -5.56
CA SER A 155 23.13 8.42 -5.13
C SER A 155 22.75 7.21 -5.99
N ILE A 156 21.81 6.44 -5.50
CA ILE A 156 21.16 5.38 -6.26
C ILE A 156 19.76 5.83 -6.60
N ARG A 157 19.40 5.77 -7.88
CA ARG A 157 18.04 5.98 -8.33
C ARG A 157 17.32 4.66 -8.46
N VAL A 158 16.17 4.59 -7.83
CA VAL A 158 15.24 3.48 -7.96
C VAL A 158 14.03 3.95 -8.77
N GLU A 159 13.81 3.34 -9.91
CA GLU A 159 12.63 3.62 -10.75
C GLU A 159 11.66 2.44 -10.65
N ILE A 160 10.42 2.72 -10.34
CA ILE A 160 9.32 1.76 -10.34
C ILE A 160 8.25 2.29 -11.27
N GLU A 161 8.04 1.61 -12.39
CA GLU A 161 7.09 1.99 -13.43
C GLU A 161 6.02 0.93 -13.58
N ASP A 162 4.76 1.32 -13.72
CA ASP A 162 3.65 0.42 -14.01
C ASP A 162 2.89 0.85 -15.26
N ASN A 163 2.22 -0.11 -15.91
CA ASN A 163 1.37 0.16 -17.06
C ASN A 163 -0.12 0.31 -16.68
N GLY A 164 -0.43 0.59 -15.43
CA GLY A 164 -1.78 0.77 -14.92
C GLY A 164 -2.46 2.03 -15.48
N LYS A 165 -3.53 2.46 -14.81
CA LYS A 165 -4.36 3.59 -15.26
C LYS A 165 -3.67 4.96 -15.20
N GLY A 166 -2.51 5.05 -14.57
CA GLY A 166 -1.77 6.30 -14.36
C GLY A 166 -2.45 7.27 -13.39
N ILE A 167 -1.83 8.43 -13.26
CA ILE A 167 -2.28 9.52 -12.38
C ILE A 167 -2.51 10.76 -13.24
N ALA A 168 -3.67 11.40 -13.11
CA ALA A 168 -3.97 12.62 -13.86
C ALA A 168 -3.02 13.75 -13.44
N ALA A 169 -2.58 14.56 -14.40
CA ALA A 169 -1.62 15.65 -14.17
C ALA A 169 -2.03 16.60 -13.04
N LYS A 170 -3.33 16.88 -12.90
CA LYS A 170 -3.90 17.73 -11.84
C LYS A 170 -3.67 17.15 -10.43
N ASP A 171 -3.54 15.84 -10.33
CA ASP A 171 -3.42 15.13 -9.05
C ASP A 171 -1.96 14.93 -8.63
N LEU A 172 -0.99 14.94 -9.59
CA LEU A 172 0.41 14.63 -9.33
C LEU A 172 1.05 15.48 -8.22
N GLY A 173 0.68 16.76 -8.12
CA GLY A 173 1.19 17.65 -7.06
C GLY A 173 0.75 17.25 -5.65
N ASN A 174 -0.33 16.49 -5.54
CA ASN A 174 -0.99 16.21 -4.28
C ASN A 174 -0.90 14.73 -3.83
N ILE A 175 -0.39 13.83 -4.68
CA ILE A 175 -0.38 12.38 -4.37
C ILE A 175 0.42 12.00 -3.13
N PHE A 176 1.37 12.84 -2.73
CA PHE A 176 2.15 12.68 -1.49
C PHE A 176 1.54 13.43 -0.30
N GLU A 177 0.46 14.20 -0.52
CA GLU A 177 -0.23 14.84 0.57
C GLU A 177 -1.05 13.82 1.36
N ARG A 178 -1.15 14.06 2.65
CA ARG A 178 -1.82 13.17 3.61
C ARG A 178 -3.30 13.01 3.25
N PHE A 179 -3.77 11.77 3.24
CA PHE A 179 -5.19 11.44 2.98
C PHE A 179 -5.69 11.88 1.60
N TYR A 180 -4.78 12.33 0.75
CA TYR A 180 -5.16 12.68 -0.60
C TYR A 180 -5.58 11.41 -1.36
N ARG A 181 -6.73 11.49 -1.96
CA ARG A 181 -7.26 10.46 -2.85
C ARG A 181 -7.89 11.15 -4.04
N THR A 182 -7.61 10.67 -5.22
CA THR A 182 -8.26 11.19 -6.44
C THR A 182 -9.76 10.91 -6.38
N ASP A 183 -10.59 11.73 -7.02
CA ASP A 183 -12.05 11.54 -7.06
C ASP A 183 -12.44 10.15 -7.56
N ALA A 184 -11.72 9.63 -8.57
CA ALA A 184 -11.91 8.28 -9.09
C ALA A 184 -11.58 7.19 -8.05
N SER A 185 -10.62 7.42 -7.13
CA SER A 185 -10.28 6.46 -6.10
C SER A 185 -11.20 6.51 -4.89
N ARG A 186 -11.85 7.65 -4.61
CA ARG A 186 -12.87 7.80 -3.57
C ARG A 186 -14.11 6.97 -3.88
N ASN A 187 -14.48 6.92 -5.15
CA ASN A 187 -15.66 6.19 -5.64
C ASN A 187 -15.38 4.70 -5.92
N SER A 188 -14.14 4.25 -5.79
CA SER A 188 -13.81 2.85 -6.05
C SER A 188 -13.97 1.99 -4.79
N MET A 189 -14.56 0.80 -4.95
CA MET A 189 -14.63 -0.23 -3.88
C MET A 189 -13.26 -0.78 -3.48
N LYS A 190 -12.18 -0.36 -4.13
CA LYS A 190 -10.81 -0.84 -3.90
C LYS A 190 -10.15 -0.28 -2.64
N GLY A 191 -10.87 0.52 -1.83
CA GLY A 191 -10.39 1.00 -0.52
C GLY A 191 -9.04 1.73 -0.55
N GLY A 192 -8.60 2.24 0.57
CA GLY A 192 -7.27 2.83 0.78
C GLY A 192 -7.33 4.10 1.61
N SER A 193 -6.46 4.22 2.60
CA SER A 193 -6.42 5.31 3.56
C SER A 193 -5.91 6.65 3.01
N GLY A 194 -5.22 6.64 1.85
CA GLY A 194 -4.50 7.81 1.35
C GLY A 194 -3.22 8.15 2.14
N ILE A 195 -2.73 7.21 2.95
CA ILE A 195 -1.55 7.39 3.82
C ILE A 195 -0.29 6.84 3.14
N GLY A 196 -0.40 5.78 2.32
CA GLY A 196 0.75 5.03 1.81
C GLY A 196 1.81 5.89 1.13
N LEU A 197 1.44 6.76 0.18
CA LEU A 197 2.39 7.62 -0.51
C LEU A 197 2.91 8.76 0.37
N SER A 198 2.14 9.22 1.35
CA SER A 198 2.64 10.24 2.29
C SER A 198 3.74 9.69 3.21
N ILE A 199 3.76 8.39 3.47
CA ILE A 199 4.86 7.70 4.16
C ILE A 199 6.13 7.71 3.32
N VAL A 200 6.01 7.54 2.00
CA VAL A 200 7.15 7.53 1.06
C VAL A 200 7.88 8.88 1.02
N LYS A 201 7.16 9.99 1.18
CA LYS A 201 7.73 11.36 1.13
C LYS A 201 8.54 11.73 2.39
N LYS A 202 8.32 11.06 3.51
CA LYS A 202 8.96 11.37 4.80
C LYS A 202 10.24 10.60 5.03
#